data_d229c4170d3d8eeebfa8bdc1c9f14316
#
_entry.id   d229c4170d3d8eeebfa8bdc1c9f14316
#
_cell.length_a   1.000
_cell.length_b   1.000
_cell.length_c   1.000
_cell.angle_alpha   90.00
_cell.angle_beta   90.00
_cell.angle_gamma   90.00
#
_symmetry.space_group_name_H-M   'P 1'
#
loop_
_entity.id
_entity.type
_entity.pdbx_description
1 polymer ?
#
loop_
_entity_poly.entity_id
_entity_poly.type
_entity_poly.pdbx_seq_one_letter_code
_entity_poly.pdbx_strand_id
1 'polypeptide(L)'
;MMTPAGNFFPHPEGMSEDAAELWRHIVDAHPRGYFQAGDVPLLRAYCEEYARRNRAERMLAEQGEVIETASGAVKRNPWHEVLVNSNSSLSQLATKLRLCVNSRINAKAAGKHDEKPKPKRAGLMFGA
;
A
#
# COMPACT_ATOMS: atom_id res chain seq x y z
N MET A 1 -18.94 17.95 13.47
CA MET A 1 -18.84 17.43 13.12
C MET A 1 -18.62 16.46 12.64
N MET A 2 -18.64 15.89 12.42
CA MET A 2 -18.30 14.98 12.14
C MET A 2 -18.43 14.34 11.28
N THR A 3 -18.56 13.67 11.01
CA THR A 3 -18.54 12.76 10.56
C THR A 3 -17.79 12.38 9.63
N PRO A 4 -16.76 12.54 9.44
CA PRO A 4 -15.91 11.96 8.48
C PRO A 4 -16.05 10.46 8.43
N ALA A 5 -15.81 9.91 7.28
CA ALA A 5 -15.86 8.49 7.10
C ALA A 5 -14.93 7.77 8.08
N GLY A 6 -13.85 8.42 8.47
CA GLY A 6 -12.92 7.84 9.41
C GLY A 6 -13.54 7.48 10.74
N ASN A 7 -14.63 8.14 11.09
CA ASN A 7 -15.32 7.82 12.33
C ASN A 7 -16.01 6.47 12.28
N PHE A 8 -16.25 5.96 11.08
CA PHE A 8 -16.90 4.68 10.93
C PHE A 8 -15.93 3.54 10.72
N PHE A 9 -14.67 3.85 10.55
CA PHE A 9 -13.66 2.83 10.35
C PHE A 9 -12.38 3.30 11.01
N PRO A 10 -12.35 3.27 12.34
CA PRO A 10 -11.22 3.81 13.09
C PRO A 10 -9.98 2.93 12.94
N HIS A 11 -8.84 3.57 13.05
CA HIS A 11 -7.59 2.83 12.97
C HIS A 11 -7.37 2.02 14.24
N PRO A 12 -6.65 0.90 14.13
CA PRO A 12 -6.33 0.10 15.31
C PRO A 12 -5.42 0.87 16.26
N GLU A 13 -5.43 0.45 17.50
CA GLU A 13 -4.53 1.03 18.49
C GLU A 13 -3.11 0.57 18.21
N GLY A 14 -2.16 1.37 18.65
CA GLY A 14 -0.76 1.02 18.53
C GLY A 14 -0.11 1.47 17.24
N MET A 15 -0.83 2.13 16.37
CA MET A 15 -0.24 2.66 15.15
C MET A 15 0.52 3.95 15.44
N SER A 16 1.60 4.17 14.69
CA SER A 16 2.32 5.42 14.79
C SER A 16 1.41 6.55 14.32
N GLU A 17 1.76 7.77 14.71
CA GLU A 17 0.92 8.90 14.37
C GLU A 17 0.84 9.12 12.88
N ASP A 18 1.99 8.98 12.20
CA ASP A 18 2.00 9.14 10.75
C ASP A 18 1.13 8.08 10.07
N ALA A 19 1.23 6.86 10.55
CA ALA A 19 0.43 5.77 9.98
C ALA A 19 -1.04 5.98 10.24
N ALA A 20 -1.40 6.42 11.44
CA ALA A 20 -2.78 6.67 11.79
C ALA A 20 -3.37 7.80 10.95
N GLU A 21 -2.57 8.81 10.70
CA GLU A 21 -3.02 9.92 9.87
C GLU A 21 -3.29 9.47 8.45
N LEU A 22 -2.40 8.66 7.89
CA LEU A 22 -2.63 8.14 6.56
C LEU A 22 -3.87 7.26 6.52
N TRP A 23 -4.08 6.46 7.57
CA TRP A 23 -5.28 5.64 7.65
C TRP A 23 -6.53 6.49 7.51
N ARG A 24 -6.60 7.58 8.26
CA ARG A 24 -7.76 8.46 8.20
C ARG A 24 -7.94 9.06 6.82
N HIS A 25 -6.85 9.47 6.19
CA HIS A 25 -6.93 10.03 4.85
C HIS A 25 -7.44 9.01 3.84
N ILE A 26 -6.97 7.79 3.93
CA ILE A 26 -7.39 6.76 2.98
C ILE A 26 -8.86 6.42 3.18
N VAL A 27 -9.27 6.24 4.42
CA VAL A 27 -10.66 5.88 4.70
C VAL A 27 -11.60 7.01 4.26
N ASP A 28 -11.20 8.26 4.51
CA ASP A 28 -12.03 9.39 4.13
C ASP A 28 -12.13 9.55 2.62
N ALA A 29 -11.13 9.09 1.90
CA ALA A 29 -11.11 9.23 0.46
C ALA A 29 -11.93 8.18 -0.28
N HIS A 30 -12.45 7.21 0.44
CA HIS A 30 -13.20 6.11 -0.17
C HIS A 30 -14.62 6.06 0.35
N PRO A 31 -15.53 5.47 -0.41
CA PRO A 31 -16.91 5.38 0.03
C PRO A 31 -17.02 4.53 1.28
N ARG A 32 -18.02 4.84 2.06
CA ARG A 32 -18.32 4.06 3.23
C ARG A 32 -18.56 2.62 2.83
N GLY A 33 -17.95 1.71 3.56
CA GLY A 33 -18.06 0.29 3.25
C GLY A 33 -17.05 -0.22 2.25
N TYR A 34 -16.21 0.65 1.71
CA TYR A 34 -15.16 0.22 0.80
C TYR A 34 -14.21 -0.75 1.50
N PHE A 35 -13.81 -0.41 2.71
CA PHE A 35 -12.96 -1.29 3.51
C PHE A 35 -13.80 -2.05 4.51
N GLN A 36 -13.46 -3.31 4.73
CA GLN A 36 -14.18 -4.16 5.64
C GLN A 36 -13.23 -4.70 6.71
N ALA A 37 -13.80 -5.37 7.70
CA ALA A 37 -13.01 -5.84 8.82
C ALA A 37 -11.83 -6.68 8.39
N GLY A 38 -12.00 -7.46 7.32
CA GLY A 38 -10.92 -8.31 6.83
C GLY A 38 -9.77 -7.54 6.22
N ASP A 39 -10.00 -6.28 5.87
CA ASP A 39 -8.96 -5.46 5.25
C ASP A 39 -8.07 -4.78 6.30
N VAL A 40 -8.48 -4.79 7.56
CA VAL A 40 -7.77 -4.06 8.60
C VAL A 40 -6.28 -4.41 8.68
N PRO A 41 -5.90 -5.70 8.73
CA PRO A 41 -4.47 -6.00 8.81
C PRO A 41 -3.67 -5.49 7.63
N LEU A 42 -4.22 -5.60 6.42
CA LEU A 42 -3.51 -5.13 5.23
C LEU A 42 -3.44 -3.61 5.17
N LEU A 43 -4.53 -2.95 5.52
CA LEU A 43 -4.53 -1.50 5.51
C LEU A 43 -3.59 -0.96 6.58
N ARG A 44 -3.57 -1.60 7.75
CA ARG A 44 -2.62 -1.22 8.79
C ARG A 44 -1.19 -1.39 8.30
N ALA A 45 -0.90 -2.53 7.67
CA ALA A 45 0.44 -2.79 7.15
C ALA A 45 0.84 -1.73 6.12
N TYR A 46 -0.10 -1.36 5.27
CA TYR A 46 0.15 -0.33 4.26
C TYR A 46 0.54 0.98 4.93
N CYS A 47 -0.23 1.40 5.91
CA CYS A 47 0.02 2.67 6.58
C CYS A 47 1.34 2.66 7.35
N GLU A 48 1.67 1.54 7.98
CA GLU A 48 2.93 1.44 8.71
C GLU A 48 4.13 1.40 7.77
N GLU A 49 3.99 0.75 6.63
CA GLU A 49 5.07 0.77 5.64
C GLU A 49 5.27 2.15 5.07
N TYR A 50 4.20 2.89 4.90
CA TYR A 50 4.31 4.27 4.44
C TYR A 50 5.09 5.12 5.45
N ALA A 51 4.80 4.95 6.73
CA ALA A 51 5.51 5.67 7.77
C ALA A 51 6.99 5.29 7.80
N ARG A 52 7.26 4.00 7.61
CA ARG A 52 8.64 3.52 7.58
C ARG A 52 9.39 4.09 6.39
N ARG A 53 8.74 4.09 5.24
CA ARG A 53 9.31 4.66 4.04
C ARG A 53 9.67 6.13 4.22
N ASN A 54 8.78 6.89 4.82
CA ASN A 54 9.03 8.30 5.03
C ASN A 54 10.19 8.54 5.99
N ARG A 55 10.30 7.67 7.01
CA ARG A 55 11.43 7.78 7.93
C ARG A 55 12.74 7.50 7.20
N ALA A 56 12.75 6.47 6.36
CA ALA A 56 13.95 6.15 5.60
C ALA A 56 14.35 7.29 4.69
N GLU A 57 13.36 7.91 4.06
CA GLU A 57 13.61 9.04 3.17
C GLU A 57 14.25 10.20 3.94
N ARG A 58 13.73 10.48 5.13
CA ARG A 58 14.29 11.56 5.95
C ARG A 58 15.71 11.24 6.38
N MET A 59 15.96 9.99 6.79
CA MET A 59 17.29 9.61 7.24
C MET A 59 18.30 9.67 6.09
N LEU A 60 17.87 9.30 4.89
CA LEU A 60 18.75 9.42 3.73
C LEU A 60 19.06 10.87 3.41
N ALA A 61 18.05 11.74 3.55
CA ALA A 61 18.27 13.16 3.30
C ALA A 61 19.26 13.76 4.31
N GLU A 62 19.19 13.28 5.55
CA GLU A 62 20.10 13.79 6.60
C GLU A 62 21.49 13.22 6.50
N GLN A 63 21.59 11.93 6.24
CA GLN A 63 22.88 11.23 6.32
C GLN A 63 23.55 11.05 4.96
N GLY A 64 22.80 11.12 3.88
CA GLY A 64 23.34 10.89 2.56
C GLY A 64 23.20 9.44 2.13
N GLU A 65 23.29 9.23 0.82
CA GLU A 65 23.16 7.90 0.24
C GLU A 65 24.32 6.99 0.61
N VAL A 66 25.46 7.58 0.91
CA VAL A 66 26.68 6.86 1.20
C VAL A 66 27.20 7.34 2.54
N ILE A 67 27.60 6.41 3.39
CA ILE A 67 28.12 6.76 4.70
C ILE A 67 29.50 6.16 4.87
N GLU A 68 30.24 6.72 5.83
CA GLU A 68 31.57 6.27 6.15
C GLU A 68 31.52 5.40 7.40
N THR A 69 32.15 4.25 7.36
CA THR A 69 32.18 3.38 8.53
C THR A 69 33.27 3.82 9.48
N ALA A 70 33.30 3.18 10.66
CA ALA A 70 34.31 3.51 11.66
C ALA A 70 35.74 3.26 11.14
N SER A 71 35.91 2.31 10.24
CA SER A 71 37.22 2.02 9.67
C SER A 71 37.57 2.94 8.52
N GLY A 72 36.67 3.88 8.15
CA GLY A 72 36.93 4.77 7.05
C GLY A 72 36.47 4.26 5.72
N ALA A 73 35.91 3.06 5.66
CA ALA A 73 35.39 2.52 4.43
C ALA A 73 34.04 3.20 4.10
N VAL A 74 33.77 3.27 2.81
CA VAL A 74 32.54 3.89 2.32
C VAL A 74 31.55 2.80 1.98
N LYS A 75 30.30 2.98 2.38
CA LYS A 75 29.28 2.00 2.06
C LYS A 75 27.95 2.70 1.87
N ARG A 76 27.02 1.96 1.24
CA ARG A 76 25.68 2.49 1.07
C ARG A 76 24.99 2.60 2.41
N ASN A 77 24.25 3.68 2.58
CA ASN A 77 23.48 3.90 3.79
C ASN A 77 22.42 2.80 3.93
N PRO A 78 22.39 2.10 5.08
CA PRO A 78 21.39 1.03 5.26
C PRO A 78 19.95 1.47 5.13
N TRP A 79 19.68 2.74 5.34
CA TRP A 79 18.31 3.25 5.16
C TRP A 79 17.84 3.14 3.72
N HIS A 80 18.78 3.06 2.77
CA HIS A 80 18.42 2.86 1.37
C HIS A 80 17.64 1.56 1.19
N GLU A 81 18.10 0.51 1.86
CA GLU A 81 17.44 -0.78 1.75
C GLU A 81 16.05 -0.75 2.37
N VAL A 82 15.92 -0.05 3.50
CA VAL A 82 14.61 0.11 4.12
C VAL A 82 13.67 0.81 3.16
N LEU A 83 14.15 1.85 2.49
CA LEU A 83 13.32 2.59 1.53
C LEU A 83 12.87 1.70 0.39
N VAL A 84 13.79 0.94 -0.19
CA VAL A 84 13.46 0.07 -1.31
C VAL A 84 12.46 -1.00 -0.91
N ASN A 85 12.69 -1.63 0.25
CA ASN A 85 11.80 -2.68 0.71
C ASN A 85 10.42 -2.14 1.04
N SER A 86 10.35 -0.96 1.66
CA SER A 86 9.07 -0.36 1.98
C SER A 86 8.31 0.02 0.73
N ASN A 87 9.00 0.55 -0.27
CA ASN A 87 8.33 0.89 -1.53
C ASN A 87 7.76 -0.35 -2.20
N SER A 88 8.50 -1.44 -2.15
CA SER A 88 8.02 -2.70 -2.73
C SER A 88 6.79 -3.21 -1.99
N SER A 89 6.83 -3.17 -0.66
CA SER A 89 5.68 -3.59 0.14
C SER A 89 4.47 -2.71 -0.11
N LEU A 90 4.69 -1.41 -0.22
CA LEU A 90 3.60 -0.48 -0.50
C LEU A 90 2.93 -0.80 -1.83
N SER A 91 3.73 -1.08 -2.84
CA SER A 91 3.20 -1.39 -4.16
C SER A 91 2.32 -2.64 -4.10
N GLN A 92 2.79 -3.68 -3.43
CA GLN A 92 2.03 -4.90 -3.33
C GLN A 92 0.75 -4.72 -2.53
N LEU A 93 0.84 -4.02 -1.41
CA LEU A 93 -0.32 -3.81 -0.56
C LEU A 93 -1.34 -2.90 -1.23
N ALA A 94 -0.88 -1.88 -1.95
CA ALA A 94 -1.79 -1.01 -2.67
C ALA A 94 -2.60 -1.79 -3.69
N THR A 95 -1.96 -2.74 -4.35
CA THR A 95 -2.65 -3.58 -5.32
C THR A 95 -3.71 -4.44 -4.64
N LYS A 96 -3.34 -5.08 -3.54
CA LYS A 96 -4.27 -5.95 -2.84
C LYS A 96 -5.45 -5.19 -2.27
N LEU A 97 -5.22 -3.96 -1.82
CA LEU A 97 -6.27 -3.13 -1.26
C LEU A 97 -7.01 -2.33 -2.33
N ARG A 98 -6.57 -2.43 -3.57
CA ARG A 98 -7.16 -1.71 -4.69
C ARG A 98 -7.11 -0.21 -4.49
N LEU A 99 -5.97 0.25 -4.02
CA LEU A 99 -5.76 1.67 -3.81
C LEU A 99 -5.17 2.35 -5.03
N CYS A 100 -4.60 1.58 -5.94
CA CYS A 100 -4.02 2.17 -7.16
C CYS A 100 -4.97 1.99 -8.33
N VAL A 101 -4.85 2.90 -9.27
CA VAL A 101 -5.75 2.94 -10.42
C VAL A 101 -5.72 1.63 -11.19
N ASN A 102 -4.52 1.10 -11.37
CA ASN A 102 -4.34 -0.10 -12.17
C ASN A 102 -5.09 -1.29 -11.60
N SER A 103 -4.99 -1.50 -10.28
CA SER A 103 -5.65 -2.65 -9.68
C SER A 103 -7.17 -2.49 -9.69
N ARG A 104 -7.66 -1.25 -9.61
CA ARG A 104 -9.10 -1.01 -9.67
C ARG A 104 -9.63 -1.29 -11.07
N ILE A 105 -8.89 -0.91 -12.08
CA ILE A 105 -9.28 -1.17 -13.46
C ILE A 105 -9.28 -2.66 -13.74
N ASN A 106 -8.25 -3.36 -13.30
CA ASN A 106 -8.18 -4.80 -13.51
C ASN A 106 -9.29 -5.54 -12.81
N ALA A 107 -9.63 -5.11 -11.59
CA ALA A 107 -10.71 -5.74 -10.85
C ALA A 107 -12.04 -5.53 -11.56
N LYS A 108 -12.25 -4.34 -12.10
CA LYS A 108 -13.46 -4.05 -12.81
C LYS A 108 -13.56 -4.88 -14.09
N ALA A 109 -12.46 -4.99 -14.80
CA ALA A 109 -12.44 -5.78 -16.02
C ALA A 109 -12.70 -7.24 -15.73
N ALA A 110 -12.12 -7.76 -14.66
CA ALA A 110 -12.35 -9.15 -14.28
C ALA A 110 -13.80 -9.39 -13.91
N GLY A 111 -14.38 -8.47 -13.15
CA GLY A 111 -15.79 -8.61 -12.79
C GLY A 111 -16.69 -8.55 -13.98
N LYS A 112 -16.40 -7.66 -14.91
CA LYS A 112 -17.18 -7.56 -16.11
C LYS A 112 -17.06 -8.84 -16.93
N HIS A 113 -15.86 -9.37 -17.03
CA HIS A 113 -15.63 -10.60 -17.76
C HIS A 113 -16.43 -11.75 -17.16
N ASP A 114 -16.46 -11.81 -15.85
CA ASP A 114 -17.18 -12.88 -15.17
C ASP A 114 -18.68 -12.79 -15.36
N GLU A 115 -19.18 -11.62 -15.55
CA GLU A 115 -20.60 -11.42 -15.74
C GLU A 115 -21.08 -11.91 -17.08
N LYS A 116 -20.19 -12.04 -18.03
CA LYS A 116 -20.56 -12.47 -19.36
C LYS A 116 -20.36 -13.95 -19.51
N PRO A 117 -21.28 -14.60 -20.20
CA PRO A 117 -21.03 -16.01 -20.51
C PRO A 117 -19.75 -16.10 -21.32
N LYS A 118 -18.94 -17.04 -20.95
CA LYS A 118 -17.74 -17.21 -21.69
C LYS A 118 -18.02 -17.80 -22.99
N PRO A 119 -17.48 -17.29 -23.96
CA PRO A 119 -17.55 -17.98 -25.23
C PRO A 119 -16.82 -19.24 -25.04
N LYS A 120 -17.20 -20.13 -25.66
CA LYS A 120 -16.64 -21.24 -25.44
C LYS A 120 -15.45 -21.22 -25.88
N ARG A 121 -14.69 -21.18 -25.67
CA ARG A 121 -13.53 -21.15 -25.93
C ARG A 121 -13.26 -22.09 -26.51
N ALA A 122 -13.62 -22.25 -26.97
CA ALA A 122 -13.43 -23.12 -27.41
C ALA A 122 -12.48 -23.42 -27.76
N GLY A 123 -12.48 -23.61 -27.89
CA GLY A 123 -11.55 -23.80 -27.89
C GLY A 123 -10.78 -23.31 -28.17
N LEU A 124 -10.92 -22.80 -28.46
CA LEU A 124 -10.16 -22.33 -28.33
C LEU A 124 -9.23 -22.12 -28.14
N MET A 125 -8.99 -21.96 -28.36
CA MET A 125 -8.23 -21.85 -27.98
C MET A 125 -7.49 -21.90 -27.70
N PHE A 126 -7.39 -21.99 -27.84
CA PHE A 126 -6.71 -22.06 -27.25
C PHE A 126 -6.32 -22.45 -26.91
N GLY A 127 -6.25 -22.63 -27.27
CA GLY A 127 -5.96 -23.10 -26.73
C GLY A 127 -5.92 -23.21 -26.32
N ALA A 128 -6.17 -23.32 -26.34
CA ALA A 128 -6.21 -23.42 -25.65
C ALA A 128 -6.03 -23.41 -25.31
#